data_21a241bf81b283f56b471acd9b9444d8
#
_entry.id   21a241bf81b283f56b471acd9b9444d8
#
_cell.length_a   1.000
_cell.length_b   1.000
_cell.length_c   1.000
_cell.angle_alpha   90.00
_cell.angle_beta   90.00
_cell.angle_gamma   90.00
#
_symmetry.space_group_name_H-M   'P 1'
#
loop_
_entity.id
_entity.type
_entity.pdbx_description
1 polymer ?
#
loop_
_entity_poly.entity_id
_entity_poly.type
_entity_poly.pdbx_seq_one_letter_code
_entity_poly.pdbx_strand_id
1 'polypeptide(L)'
;MLSKTIAAAVQGIDATMVTIETTLDWGNQVVIVGLPDTAVKESSERVRCAINEAGFQYPNKTVVVNMSPADIKKEGAAYDLPIAIGTLASDEVVKPDLLSRYMIMGELSLDGSVRSIKGALPMAILARELKLEGFILPKANASEAAIVNNLKVYGVDHISQVVKFLNGEVELEATVVDTRAEFAQAQGNFPYDFSEVKGQDNVKRAFEVACAGGHNIMLIGSPGSGKSMMAKRLPSILPPLSLSEALETTKIHSVAGSLKSGTTLLTTRPYRSPHHTISPVALVGGGTYPSPGEISLAHNGVLFLDELPEFNRTVLEVMRQPLEDRQITISRAKYTTNYPASFMLVASMNPCPCGYYGHPSKPCVCTAYQRQHYLSKISGPLLDRIDLQIEVQPVNFDELANRTPGESSEAIRRRVVQARAIQSLRFKDSPGIHSNAQMTTSMVHQYAEPDAEGLELLRNAIERMNMSARAYDRILKVARTIADLEGSISVRSQHIMEAIGYRTLDRSNYFG
;
A
#
# COMPACT_ATOMS: atom_id res chain seq x y z
N MET A 1 -7.11 -27.44 35.25
CA MET A 1 -8.13 -26.38 35.18
C MET A 1 -8.29 -25.94 33.71
N LEU A 2 -9.48 -25.50 33.23
CA LEU A 2 -9.62 -24.93 31.90
C LEU A 2 -9.22 -23.45 31.95
N SER A 3 -8.25 -23.03 31.14
CA SER A 3 -7.86 -21.63 30.94
C SER A 3 -8.31 -21.11 29.58
N LYS A 4 -8.52 -19.81 29.47
CA LYS A 4 -8.89 -19.15 28.22
C LYS A 4 -8.04 -17.90 28.02
N THR A 5 -7.30 -17.82 26.90
CA THR A 5 -6.57 -16.63 26.46
C THR A 5 -7.19 -16.06 25.20
N ILE A 6 -7.13 -14.74 25.03
CA ILE A 6 -7.65 -14.04 23.85
C ILE A 6 -6.49 -13.74 22.91
N ALA A 7 -6.63 -14.19 21.68
CA ALA A 7 -5.71 -13.98 20.57
C ALA A 7 -6.46 -13.43 19.35
N ALA A 8 -5.77 -13.23 18.24
CA ALA A 8 -6.38 -12.79 16.98
C ALA A 8 -5.79 -13.51 15.76
N ALA A 9 -6.61 -13.70 14.73
CA ALA A 9 -6.20 -14.15 13.41
C ALA A 9 -6.37 -13.01 12.40
N VAL A 10 -5.34 -12.72 11.62
CA VAL A 10 -5.39 -11.70 10.57
C VAL A 10 -5.93 -12.32 9.29
N GLN A 11 -6.96 -11.69 8.70
CA GLN A 11 -7.55 -12.05 7.42
C GLN A 11 -7.61 -10.82 6.52
N GLY A 12 -6.84 -10.83 5.45
CA GLY A 12 -6.68 -9.61 4.63
C GLY A 12 -5.97 -8.51 5.40
N ILE A 13 -6.66 -7.40 5.60
CA ILE A 13 -6.15 -6.26 6.39
C ILE A 13 -6.84 -6.13 7.77
N ASP A 14 -7.75 -7.03 8.09
CA ASP A 14 -8.52 -7.01 9.33
C ASP A 14 -8.17 -8.21 10.21
N ALA A 15 -8.55 -8.15 11.48
CA ALA A 15 -8.33 -9.21 12.44
C ALA A 15 -9.64 -9.75 12.98
N THR A 16 -9.67 -11.03 13.32
CA THR A 16 -10.80 -11.71 13.94
C THR A 16 -10.36 -12.34 15.26
N MET A 17 -11.20 -12.26 16.29
CA MET A 17 -10.90 -12.81 17.60
C MET A 17 -10.73 -14.34 17.53
N VAL A 18 -9.71 -14.82 18.21
CA VAL A 18 -9.45 -16.24 18.46
C VAL A 18 -9.39 -16.47 19.96
N THR A 19 -10.20 -17.38 20.45
CA THR A 19 -10.11 -17.84 21.84
C THR A 19 -9.28 -19.11 21.88
N ILE A 20 -8.23 -19.12 22.68
CA ILE A 20 -7.38 -20.30 22.92
C ILE A 20 -7.78 -20.88 24.28
N GLU A 21 -8.39 -22.05 24.25
CA GLU A 21 -8.79 -22.82 25.43
C GLU A 21 -7.74 -23.89 25.67
N THR A 22 -7.15 -23.88 26.86
CA THR A 22 -6.12 -24.87 27.23
C THR A 22 -6.59 -25.66 28.47
N THR A 23 -6.40 -26.96 28.42
CA THR A 23 -6.67 -27.87 29.57
C THR A 23 -5.60 -28.93 29.66
N LEU A 24 -5.41 -29.47 30.87
CA LEU A 24 -4.47 -30.53 31.16
C LEU A 24 -5.23 -31.84 31.41
N ASP A 25 -4.75 -32.93 30.81
CA ASP A 25 -5.33 -34.28 30.93
C ASP A 25 -4.22 -35.30 31.22
N TRP A 26 -4.60 -36.55 31.49
CA TRP A 26 -3.67 -37.64 31.71
C TRP A 26 -2.85 -37.98 30.48
N GLY A 27 -1.54 -38.16 30.65
CA GLY A 27 -0.62 -38.50 29.54
C GLY A 27 0.53 -37.52 29.42
N ASN A 28 1.23 -37.57 28.27
CA ASN A 28 2.40 -36.72 27.99
C ASN A 28 2.43 -36.33 26.49
N GLN A 29 1.34 -35.77 25.99
CA GLN A 29 1.22 -35.37 24.62
C GLN A 29 0.73 -33.89 24.51
N VAL A 30 0.92 -33.28 23.37
CA VAL A 30 0.32 -31.99 23.05
C VAL A 30 -0.65 -32.18 21.87
N VAL A 31 -1.91 -31.80 22.09
CA VAL A 31 -2.97 -31.91 21.10
C VAL A 31 -3.49 -30.51 20.80
N ILE A 32 -3.32 -30.03 19.55
CA ILE A 32 -3.81 -28.72 19.11
C ILE A 32 -4.91 -28.93 18.09
N VAL A 33 -6.11 -28.40 18.35
CA VAL A 33 -7.29 -28.48 17.47
C VAL A 33 -7.81 -27.08 17.10
N GLY A 34 -8.63 -26.95 16.06
CA GLY A 34 -9.18 -25.68 15.59
C GLY A 34 -8.49 -25.11 14.36
N LEU A 35 -8.18 -25.97 13.38
CA LEU A 35 -7.50 -25.64 12.11
C LEU A 35 -6.11 -24.95 12.26
N PRO A 36 -5.19 -25.49 13.11
CA PRO A 36 -3.83 -25.00 13.15
C PRO A 36 -3.08 -25.31 11.85
N ASP A 37 -2.22 -24.40 11.39
CA ASP A 37 -1.25 -24.69 10.34
C ASP A 37 -0.05 -25.52 10.89
N THR A 38 0.94 -25.79 10.02
CA THR A 38 2.15 -26.50 10.42
C THR A 38 2.95 -25.75 11.48
N ALA A 39 3.07 -24.41 11.32
CA ALA A 39 3.84 -23.59 12.25
C ALA A 39 3.21 -23.55 13.66
N VAL A 40 1.86 -23.52 13.75
CA VAL A 40 1.12 -23.62 15.00
C VAL A 40 1.26 -25.03 15.62
N LYS A 41 1.30 -26.09 14.80
CA LYS A 41 1.55 -27.44 15.33
C LYS A 41 2.95 -27.61 15.89
N GLU A 42 3.95 -27.00 15.25
CA GLU A 42 5.34 -26.98 15.75
C GLU A 42 5.53 -26.12 17.00
N SER A 43 4.56 -25.26 17.35
CA SER A 43 4.63 -24.41 18.55
C SER A 43 4.78 -25.23 19.84
N SER A 44 4.30 -26.48 19.86
CA SER A 44 4.37 -27.36 21.02
C SER A 44 5.80 -27.50 21.59
N GLU A 45 6.78 -27.70 20.71
CA GLU A 45 8.18 -27.82 21.11
C GLU A 45 8.79 -26.48 21.53
N ARG A 46 8.48 -25.38 20.75
CA ARG A 46 8.96 -24.05 21.13
C ARG A 46 8.41 -23.59 22.47
N VAL A 47 7.12 -23.76 22.69
CA VAL A 47 6.43 -23.42 23.96
C VAL A 47 7.02 -24.20 25.12
N ARG A 48 7.24 -25.54 24.98
CA ARG A 48 7.82 -26.38 26.03
C ARG A 48 9.22 -25.91 26.40
N CYS A 49 10.09 -25.67 25.41
CA CYS A 49 11.44 -25.19 25.68
C CYS A 49 11.42 -23.80 26.32
N ALA A 50 10.64 -22.86 25.76
CA ALA A 50 10.55 -21.49 26.24
C ALA A 50 10.07 -21.42 27.71
N ILE A 51 9.09 -22.22 28.10
CA ILE A 51 8.60 -22.29 29.47
C ILE A 51 9.71 -22.78 30.43
N ASN A 52 10.42 -23.87 30.07
CA ASN A 52 11.47 -24.44 30.91
C ASN A 52 12.68 -23.49 31.02
N GLU A 53 13.15 -22.92 29.92
CA GLU A 53 14.28 -21.98 29.92
C GLU A 53 13.94 -20.65 30.62
N ALA A 54 12.67 -20.26 30.65
CA ALA A 54 12.21 -19.12 31.43
C ALA A 54 12.15 -19.36 32.94
N GLY A 55 12.52 -20.56 33.40
CA GLY A 55 12.55 -20.94 34.81
C GLY A 55 11.21 -21.45 35.36
N PHE A 56 10.24 -21.73 34.51
CA PHE A 56 8.97 -22.37 34.86
C PHE A 56 9.05 -23.87 34.54
N GLN A 57 8.21 -24.67 35.21
CA GLN A 57 8.11 -26.08 34.89
C GLN A 57 7.00 -26.34 33.89
N TYR A 58 7.32 -26.96 32.73
CA TYR A 58 6.29 -27.42 31.80
C TYR A 58 5.52 -28.60 32.40
N PRO A 59 4.16 -28.60 32.34
CA PRO A 59 3.37 -29.65 32.99
C PRO A 59 3.66 -31.03 32.38
N ASN A 60 3.90 -32.02 33.25
CA ASN A 60 4.06 -33.42 32.84
C ASN A 60 2.70 -34.13 32.69
N LYS A 61 1.87 -33.54 31.78
CA LYS A 61 0.49 -33.93 31.46
C LYS A 61 0.25 -33.74 29.99
N THR A 62 -0.82 -34.37 29.46
CA THR A 62 -1.30 -34.02 28.10
C THR A 62 -1.87 -32.60 28.08
N VAL A 63 -1.32 -31.74 27.24
CA VAL A 63 -1.82 -30.37 27.03
C VAL A 63 -2.76 -30.38 25.82
N VAL A 64 -4.02 -30.09 26.05
CA VAL A 64 -5.02 -29.97 24.98
C VAL A 64 -5.31 -28.48 24.73
N VAL A 65 -5.06 -28.02 23.52
CA VAL A 65 -5.28 -26.63 23.08
C VAL A 65 -6.35 -26.61 22.01
N ASN A 66 -7.46 -25.92 22.27
CA ASN A 66 -8.52 -25.69 21.31
C ASN A 66 -8.52 -24.21 20.87
N MET A 67 -8.43 -23.95 19.56
CA MET A 67 -8.40 -22.60 18.98
C MET A 67 -9.73 -22.32 18.29
N SER A 68 -10.62 -21.59 18.93
CA SER A 68 -11.95 -21.24 18.45
C SER A 68 -11.97 -19.84 17.80
N PRO A 69 -12.74 -19.62 16.72
CA PRO A 69 -13.62 -20.55 16.00
C PRO A 69 -12.86 -21.52 15.08
N ALA A 70 -13.43 -22.69 14.84
CA ALA A 70 -12.76 -23.76 14.07
C ALA A 70 -12.84 -23.56 12.54
N ASP A 71 -13.62 -22.63 12.03
CA ASP A 71 -13.75 -22.28 10.61
C ASP A 71 -12.63 -21.32 10.13
N ILE A 72 -11.97 -20.63 11.06
CA ILE A 72 -10.86 -19.73 10.76
C ILE A 72 -9.54 -20.49 10.93
N LYS A 73 -8.69 -20.45 9.92
CA LYS A 73 -7.35 -21.02 9.98
C LYS A 73 -6.43 -20.12 10.82
N LYS A 74 -5.66 -20.73 11.72
CA LYS A 74 -4.65 -20.06 12.54
C LYS A 74 -3.29 -20.33 11.95
N GLU A 75 -2.58 -19.24 11.61
CA GLU A 75 -1.35 -19.29 10.82
C GLU A 75 -0.19 -18.60 11.53
N GLY A 76 1.00 -19.21 11.42
CA GLY A 76 2.25 -18.64 11.93
C GLY A 76 2.47 -18.85 13.42
N ALA A 77 3.66 -18.45 13.88
CA ALA A 77 4.14 -18.68 15.24
C ALA A 77 3.64 -17.65 16.27
N ALA A 78 2.83 -16.66 15.86
CA ALA A 78 2.34 -15.59 16.76
C ALA A 78 1.47 -16.10 17.93
N TYR A 79 1.02 -17.33 17.86
CA TYR A 79 0.21 -17.99 18.90
C TYR A 79 1.03 -18.65 19.99
N ASP A 80 2.36 -18.72 19.87
CA ASP A 80 3.21 -19.37 20.85
C ASP A 80 3.03 -18.78 22.26
N LEU A 81 3.06 -17.46 22.38
CA LEU A 81 2.92 -16.77 23.67
C LEU A 81 1.55 -17.01 24.32
N PRO A 82 0.39 -16.83 23.66
CA PRO A 82 -0.90 -17.11 24.31
C PRO A 82 -1.12 -18.59 24.61
N ILE A 83 -0.55 -19.53 23.84
CA ILE A 83 -0.58 -20.96 24.16
C ILE A 83 0.27 -21.25 25.41
N ALA A 84 1.47 -20.66 25.52
CA ALA A 84 2.34 -20.80 26.67
C ALA A 84 1.68 -20.27 27.95
N ILE A 85 1.10 -19.08 27.91
CA ILE A 85 0.39 -18.47 29.05
C ILE A 85 -0.85 -19.29 29.41
N GLY A 86 -1.62 -19.79 28.45
CA GLY A 86 -2.76 -20.68 28.66
C GLY A 86 -2.33 -21.99 29.33
N THR A 87 -1.19 -22.57 28.94
CA THR A 87 -0.63 -23.79 29.53
C THR A 87 -0.23 -23.56 30.99
N LEU A 88 0.49 -22.46 31.26
CA LEU A 88 0.89 -22.09 32.62
C LEU A 88 -0.32 -21.76 33.51
N ALA A 89 -1.36 -21.16 32.96
CA ALA A 89 -2.58 -20.88 33.71
C ALA A 89 -3.38 -22.16 34.01
N SER A 90 -3.38 -23.13 33.09
CA SER A 90 -4.03 -24.43 33.32
C SER A 90 -3.33 -25.26 34.43
N ASP A 91 -2.03 -25.01 34.64
CA ASP A 91 -1.20 -25.63 35.70
C ASP A 91 -1.07 -24.72 36.95
N GLU A 92 -1.91 -23.68 37.06
CA GLU A 92 -2.02 -22.76 38.20
C GLU A 92 -0.76 -21.90 38.48
N VAL A 93 0.18 -21.83 37.56
CA VAL A 93 1.35 -20.94 37.61
C VAL A 93 0.97 -19.49 37.33
N VAL A 94 -0.02 -19.28 36.46
CA VAL A 94 -0.56 -17.96 36.10
C VAL A 94 -2.02 -17.86 36.59
N LYS A 95 -2.36 -16.76 37.27
CA LYS A 95 -3.73 -16.50 37.74
C LYS A 95 -4.65 -16.24 36.54
N PRO A 96 -5.83 -16.87 36.45
CA PRO A 96 -6.72 -16.77 35.30
C PRO A 96 -7.51 -15.45 35.23
N ASP A 97 -7.57 -14.69 36.33
CA ASP A 97 -8.49 -13.54 36.49
C ASP A 97 -8.33 -12.43 35.46
N LEU A 98 -7.11 -12.22 34.97
CA LEU A 98 -6.76 -11.18 34.01
C LEU A 98 -6.73 -11.67 32.56
N LEU A 99 -6.75 -12.99 32.29
CA LEU A 99 -6.59 -13.52 30.93
C LEU A 99 -7.65 -13.06 29.95
N SER A 100 -8.90 -12.89 30.40
CA SER A 100 -10.02 -12.44 29.57
C SER A 100 -10.03 -10.92 29.32
N ARG A 101 -9.14 -10.16 29.98
CA ARG A 101 -9.07 -8.71 29.90
C ARG A 101 -8.05 -8.22 28.86
N TYR A 102 -7.11 -9.09 28.49
CA TYR A 102 -5.99 -8.75 27.59
C TYR A 102 -6.00 -9.64 26.36
N MET A 103 -5.73 -9.04 25.19
CA MET A 103 -5.29 -9.79 24.03
C MET A 103 -3.80 -10.11 24.20
N ILE A 104 -3.37 -11.32 23.87
CA ILE A 104 -1.99 -11.77 24.01
C ILE A 104 -1.54 -12.36 22.68
N MET A 105 -0.45 -11.85 22.09
CA MET A 105 0.14 -12.35 20.86
C MET A 105 1.66 -12.25 20.92
N GLY A 106 2.37 -13.21 20.33
CA GLY A 106 3.83 -13.20 20.25
C GLY A 106 4.39 -14.53 19.82
N GLU A 107 5.46 -14.52 19.04
CA GLU A 107 6.25 -15.70 18.74
C GLU A 107 7.29 -15.90 19.85
N LEU A 108 7.56 -17.14 20.26
CA LEU A 108 8.55 -17.46 21.27
C LEU A 108 9.81 -18.06 20.65
N SER A 109 10.95 -17.57 21.09
CA SER A 109 12.22 -18.28 20.95
C SER A 109 12.37 -19.34 22.03
N LEU A 110 13.27 -20.29 21.85
CA LEU A 110 13.49 -21.38 22.78
C LEU A 110 13.94 -20.92 24.19
N ASP A 111 14.58 -19.74 24.26
CA ASP A 111 15.03 -19.09 25.50
C ASP A 111 13.93 -18.30 26.22
N GLY A 112 12.69 -18.31 25.72
CA GLY A 112 11.56 -17.55 26.27
C GLY A 112 11.49 -16.09 25.82
N SER A 113 12.39 -15.62 24.95
CA SER A 113 12.30 -14.28 24.37
C SER A 113 11.14 -14.17 23.38
N VAL A 114 10.50 -13.00 23.36
CA VAL A 114 9.32 -12.73 22.53
C VAL A 114 9.73 -12.01 21.25
N ARG A 115 9.43 -12.61 20.09
CA ARG A 115 9.79 -12.11 18.77
C ARG A 115 8.65 -11.38 18.08
N SER A 116 9.02 -10.49 17.15
CA SER A 116 8.07 -9.67 16.38
C SER A 116 7.07 -10.50 15.57
N ILE A 117 5.86 -9.97 15.45
CA ILE A 117 4.75 -10.57 14.71
C ILE A 117 4.29 -9.64 13.57
N LYS A 118 3.53 -10.19 12.62
CA LYS A 118 2.88 -9.44 11.55
C LYS A 118 1.45 -9.09 11.95
N GLY A 119 0.96 -7.93 11.47
CA GLY A 119 -0.43 -7.54 11.66
C GLY A 119 -0.76 -7.05 13.07
N ALA A 120 0.19 -6.48 13.80
CA ALA A 120 -0.06 -5.96 15.15
C ALA A 120 -1.08 -4.83 15.17
N LEU A 121 -1.09 -3.95 14.16
CA LEU A 121 -2.06 -2.85 14.07
C LEU A 121 -3.52 -3.33 13.90
N PRO A 122 -3.88 -4.20 12.94
CA PRO A 122 -5.25 -4.73 12.88
C PRO A 122 -5.66 -5.50 14.13
N MET A 123 -4.74 -6.23 14.80
CA MET A 123 -5.02 -6.89 16.06
C MET A 123 -5.31 -5.88 17.19
N ALA A 124 -4.57 -4.77 17.26
CA ALA A 124 -4.81 -3.70 18.23
C ALA A 124 -6.18 -3.00 17.99
N ILE A 125 -6.55 -2.78 16.73
CA ILE A 125 -7.87 -2.24 16.38
C ILE A 125 -8.97 -3.18 16.88
N LEU A 126 -8.85 -4.48 16.64
CA LEU A 126 -9.78 -5.49 17.14
C LEU A 126 -9.85 -5.50 18.68
N ALA A 127 -8.71 -5.45 19.37
CA ALA A 127 -8.67 -5.43 20.83
C ALA A 127 -9.45 -4.24 21.42
N ARG A 128 -9.33 -3.05 20.78
CA ARG A 128 -10.12 -1.87 21.15
C ARG A 128 -11.63 -2.07 20.88
N GLU A 129 -12.00 -2.64 19.73
CA GLU A 129 -13.41 -2.92 19.38
C GLU A 129 -14.07 -3.90 20.35
N LEU A 130 -13.31 -4.89 20.80
CA LEU A 130 -13.70 -5.84 21.83
C LEU A 130 -13.72 -5.22 23.25
N LYS A 131 -13.31 -3.94 23.39
CA LYS A 131 -13.22 -3.22 24.67
C LYS A 131 -12.33 -3.91 25.69
N LEU A 132 -11.25 -4.56 25.25
CA LEU A 132 -10.25 -5.14 26.12
C LEU A 132 -9.48 -4.03 26.85
N GLU A 133 -8.97 -4.33 28.05
CA GLU A 133 -8.16 -3.37 28.83
C GLU A 133 -6.80 -3.12 28.21
N GLY A 134 -6.25 -4.10 27.49
CA GLY A 134 -4.98 -3.94 26.82
C GLY A 134 -4.60 -5.06 25.87
N PHE A 135 -3.47 -4.85 25.21
CA PHE A 135 -2.85 -5.78 24.29
C PHE A 135 -1.39 -6.01 24.69
N ILE A 136 -1.06 -7.26 25.01
CA ILE A 136 0.29 -7.72 25.34
C ILE A 136 0.90 -8.33 24.08
N LEU A 137 2.01 -7.76 23.62
CA LEU A 137 2.64 -8.15 22.37
C LEU A 137 4.15 -7.89 22.41
N PRO A 138 4.93 -8.35 21.39
CA PRO A 138 6.35 -8.09 21.34
C PRO A 138 6.68 -6.59 21.36
N LYS A 139 7.69 -6.20 22.13
CA LYS A 139 8.15 -4.80 22.23
C LYS A 139 8.48 -4.17 20.88
N ALA A 140 8.99 -4.96 19.93
CA ALA A 140 9.25 -4.51 18.57
C ALA A 140 8.01 -4.01 17.81
N ASN A 141 6.80 -4.49 18.18
CA ASN A 141 5.53 -4.09 17.59
C ASN A 141 4.73 -3.11 18.47
N ALA A 142 5.21 -2.78 19.67
CA ALA A 142 4.44 -1.98 20.61
C ALA A 142 4.10 -0.59 20.09
N SER A 143 5.05 0.09 19.44
CA SER A 143 4.83 1.41 18.84
C SER A 143 3.78 1.40 17.73
N GLU A 144 3.79 0.36 16.88
CA GLU A 144 2.80 0.14 15.83
C GLU A 144 1.37 -0.05 16.39
N ALA A 145 1.23 -0.84 17.44
CA ALA A 145 -0.05 -1.11 18.10
C ALA A 145 -0.57 0.09 18.92
N ALA A 146 0.34 0.86 19.52
CA ALA A 146 0.02 2.01 20.37
C ALA A 146 -0.55 3.22 19.62
N ILE A 147 -0.58 3.19 18.27
CA ILE A 147 -1.32 4.16 17.43
C ILE A 147 -2.82 4.13 17.77
N VAL A 148 -3.33 3.00 18.23
CA VAL A 148 -4.75 2.80 18.52
C VAL A 148 -5.13 3.45 19.83
N ASN A 149 -5.86 4.57 19.76
CA ASN A 149 -6.34 5.29 20.94
C ASN A 149 -7.29 4.43 21.80
N ASN A 150 -7.32 4.68 23.09
CA ASN A 150 -8.17 3.99 24.08
C ASN A 150 -7.90 2.49 24.22
N LEU A 151 -6.66 2.07 23.98
CA LEU A 151 -6.16 0.73 24.25
C LEU A 151 -4.80 0.84 24.94
N LYS A 152 -4.59 0.17 26.07
CA LYS A 152 -3.27 0.06 26.68
C LYS A 152 -2.45 -1.01 25.96
N VAL A 153 -1.27 -0.64 25.48
CA VAL A 153 -0.38 -1.53 24.75
C VAL A 153 0.85 -1.83 25.58
N TYR A 154 1.11 -3.10 25.86
CA TYR A 154 2.22 -3.55 26.68
C TYR A 154 3.23 -4.33 25.84
N GLY A 155 4.35 -3.69 25.54
CA GLY A 155 5.47 -4.32 24.84
C GLY A 155 6.32 -5.17 25.77
N VAL A 156 6.51 -6.45 25.44
CA VAL A 156 7.28 -7.40 26.25
C VAL A 156 8.42 -8.02 25.42
N ASP A 157 9.54 -8.28 26.10
CA ASP A 157 10.72 -8.89 25.48
C ASP A 157 10.85 -10.38 25.87
N HIS A 158 10.19 -10.82 26.97
CA HIS A 158 10.33 -12.17 27.53
C HIS A 158 9.04 -12.66 28.18
N ILE A 159 8.75 -13.97 28.09
CA ILE A 159 7.55 -14.60 28.67
C ILE A 159 7.42 -14.38 30.17
N SER A 160 8.53 -14.35 30.91
CA SER A 160 8.52 -14.12 32.36
C SER A 160 7.93 -12.76 32.77
N GLN A 161 8.05 -11.73 31.92
CA GLN A 161 7.42 -10.41 32.15
C GLN A 161 5.90 -10.55 32.15
N VAL A 162 5.37 -11.32 31.18
CA VAL A 162 3.92 -11.56 31.05
C VAL A 162 3.38 -12.33 32.26
N VAL A 163 4.08 -13.38 32.69
CA VAL A 163 3.70 -14.18 33.86
C VAL A 163 3.66 -13.32 35.13
N LYS A 164 4.71 -12.54 35.39
CA LYS A 164 4.78 -11.65 36.55
C LYS A 164 3.70 -10.58 36.55
N PHE A 165 3.43 -10.00 35.39
CA PHE A 165 2.36 -9.01 35.21
C PHE A 165 0.98 -9.61 35.52
N LEU A 166 0.65 -10.75 34.92
CA LEU A 166 -0.64 -11.43 35.12
C LEU A 166 -0.83 -11.92 36.57
N ASN A 167 0.25 -12.22 37.28
CA ASN A 167 0.23 -12.58 38.71
C ASN A 167 0.14 -11.35 39.63
N GLY A 168 0.29 -10.13 39.09
CA GLY A 168 0.28 -8.88 39.86
C GLY A 168 1.59 -8.63 40.64
N GLU A 169 2.68 -9.25 40.21
CA GLU A 169 4.01 -9.10 40.84
C GLU A 169 4.75 -7.86 40.32
N VAL A 170 4.49 -7.49 39.06
CA VAL A 170 5.11 -6.34 38.35
C VAL A 170 4.06 -5.59 37.55
N GLU A 171 4.14 -4.28 37.59
CA GLU A 171 3.39 -3.44 36.65
C GLU A 171 4.17 -3.25 35.34
N LEU A 172 3.50 -3.39 34.18
CA LEU A 172 4.08 -3.07 32.89
C LEU A 172 3.70 -1.63 32.53
N GLU A 173 4.68 -0.89 32.02
CA GLU A 173 4.42 0.45 31.47
C GLU A 173 3.74 0.32 30.10
N ALA A 174 2.63 1.04 29.94
CA ALA A 174 1.96 1.11 28.64
C ALA A 174 2.78 1.97 27.66
N THR A 175 2.97 1.45 26.46
CA THR A 175 3.57 2.22 25.36
C THR A 175 2.62 3.34 24.93
N VAL A 176 3.07 4.57 24.99
CA VAL A 176 2.31 5.76 24.58
C VAL A 176 2.95 6.36 23.34
N VAL A 177 2.11 6.65 22.34
CA VAL A 177 2.50 7.31 21.09
C VAL A 177 1.59 8.50 20.86
N ASP A 178 2.15 9.69 20.69
CA ASP A 178 1.39 10.84 20.21
C ASP A 178 1.30 10.81 18.67
N THR A 179 0.35 10.03 18.19
CA THR A 179 0.12 9.81 16.76
C THR A 179 -0.09 11.13 16.00
N ARG A 180 -0.71 12.15 16.61
CA ARG A 180 -0.97 13.44 15.96
C ARG A 180 0.29 14.29 15.85
N ALA A 181 1.09 14.35 16.90
CA ALA A 181 2.35 15.09 16.89
C ALA A 181 3.36 14.44 15.93
N GLU A 182 3.52 13.12 15.98
CA GLU A 182 4.41 12.40 15.05
C GLU A 182 3.96 12.56 13.60
N PHE A 183 2.67 12.45 13.32
CA PHE A 183 2.11 12.63 11.99
C PHE A 183 2.35 14.04 11.45
N ALA A 184 2.20 15.08 12.28
CA ALA A 184 2.44 16.47 11.88
C ALA A 184 3.93 16.75 11.61
N GLN A 185 4.84 16.21 12.42
CA GLN A 185 6.29 16.43 12.29
C GLN A 185 6.91 15.71 11.11
N ALA A 186 6.39 14.53 10.76
CA ALA A 186 6.98 13.68 9.71
C ALA A 186 6.55 14.08 8.29
N GLN A 187 5.59 15.00 8.13
CA GLN A 187 5.14 15.51 6.83
C GLN A 187 6.16 16.53 6.28
N GLY A 188 7.02 16.10 5.35
CA GLY A 188 7.87 17.03 4.62
C GLY A 188 9.34 16.64 4.46
N ASN A 189 9.76 15.53 5.04
CA ASN A 189 11.14 15.07 4.87
C ASN A 189 11.24 14.10 3.67
N PHE A 190 11.62 14.62 2.51
CA PHE A 190 11.79 13.85 1.28
C PHE A 190 13.27 13.79 0.89
N PRO A 191 13.78 12.62 0.47
CA PRO A 191 15.20 12.46 0.10
C PRO A 191 15.56 13.12 -1.24
N TYR A 192 14.57 13.50 -2.04
CA TYR A 192 14.75 14.08 -3.38
C TYR A 192 13.85 15.29 -3.59
N ASP A 193 14.35 16.30 -4.33
CA ASP A 193 13.62 17.51 -4.66
C ASP A 193 13.62 17.78 -6.17
N PHE A 194 12.52 18.35 -6.70
CA PHE A 194 12.40 18.71 -8.12
C PHE A 194 13.29 19.88 -8.53
N SER A 195 13.81 20.67 -7.61
CA SER A 195 14.81 21.72 -7.90
C SER A 195 16.11 21.16 -8.51
N GLU A 196 16.42 19.89 -8.26
CA GLU A 196 17.55 19.19 -8.87
C GLU A 196 17.31 18.82 -10.35
N VAL A 197 16.06 18.84 -10.83
CA VAL A 197 15.70 18.51 -12.20
C VAL A 197 15.89 19.73 -13.08
N LYS A 198 16.83 19.66 -14.01
CA LYS A 198 17.14 20.73 -14.99
C LYS A 198 16.22 20.61 -16.21
N GLY A 199 15.70 21.76 -16.66
CA GLY A 199 14.74 21.77 -17.76
C GLY A 199 13.48 20.90 -17.49
N GLN A 200 12.98 20.25 -18.53
CA GLN A 200 11.86 19.30 -18.47
C GLN A 200 10.53 19.91 -17.94
N ASP A 201 10.27 21.19 -18.19
CA ASP A 201 9.13 21.91 -17.61
C ASP A 201 7.78 21.29 -18.03
N ASN A 202 7.69 20.77 -19.25
CA ASN A 202 6.51 20.04 -19.73
C ASN A 202 6.25 18.75 -18.90
N VAL A 203 7.32 18.05 -18.53
CA VAL A 203 7.22 16.82 -17.73
C VAL A 203 6.87 17.16 -16.28
N LYS A 204 7.46 18.23 -15.72
CA LYS A 204 7.10 18.74 -14.38
C LYS A 204 5.62 19.13 -14.33
N ARG A 205 5.13 19.85 -15.36
CA ARG A 205 3.72 20.21 -15.47
C ARG A 205 2.81 18.99 -15.58
N ALA A 206 3.18 18.00 -16.39
CA ALA A 206 2.42 16.74 -16.48
C ALA A 206 2.38 15.99 -15.12
N PHE A 207 3.48 15.98 -14.36
CA PHE A 207 3.49 15.40 -13.02
C PHE A 207 2.65 16.19 -12.03
N GLU A 208 2.67 17.52 -12.10
CA GLU A 208 1.81 18.38 -11.29
C GLU A 208 0.33 18.06 -11.53
N VAL A 209 -0.10 17.97 -12.78
CA VAL A 209 -1.47 17.60 -13.17
C VAL A 209 -1.80 16.18 -12.70
N ALA A 210 -0.89 15.22 -12.93
CA ALA A 210 -1.10 13.83 -12.53
C ALA A 210 -1.24 13.69 -11.01
N CYS A 211 -0.38 14.35 -10.22
CA CYS A 211 -0.44 14.33 -8.75
C CYS A 211 -1.69 15.05 -8.20
N ALA A 212 -2.07 16.18 -8.82
CA ALA A 212 -3.27 16.92 -8.41
C ALA A 212 -4.55 16.12 -8.63
N GLY A 213 -4.68 15.43 -9.76
CA GLY A 213 -5.87 14.66 -10.10
C GLY A 213 -5.84 13.18 -9.69
N GLY A 214 -4.68 12.64 -9.30
CA GLY A 214 -4.48 11.21 -9.09
C GLY A 214 -4.49 10.40 -10.39
N HIS A 215 -4.02 11.01 -11.48
CA HIS A 215 -4.03 10.43 -12.82
C HIS A 215 -2.84 9.49 -13.05
N ASN A 216 -3.06 8.42 -13.80
CA ASN A 216 -2.01 7.54 -14.27
C ASN A 216 -1.21 8.20 -15.41
N ILE A 217 0.12 8.07 -15.38
CA ILE A 217 1.00 8.73 -16.34
C ILE A 217 2.04 7.77 -16.93
N MET A 218 2.32 7.92 -18.21
CA MET A 218 3.36 7.21 -18.93
C MET A 218 4.39 8.18 -19.51
N LEU A 219 5.66 7.89 -19.22
CA LEU A 219 6.82 8.62 -19.72
C LEU A 219 7.47 7.87 -20.87
N ILE A 220 7.59 8.49 -22.03
CA ILE A 220 8.21 7.90 -23.21
C ILE A 220 9.44 8.73 -23.57
N GLY A 221 10.61 8.12 -23.66
CA GLY A 221 11.83 8.85 -23.99
C GLY A 221 13.05 7.97 -24.11
N SER A 222 14.10 8.51 -24.68
CA SER A 222 15.36 7.79 -24.90
C SER A 222 16.02 7.35 -23.57
N PRO A 223 16.87 6.33 -23.60
CA PRO A 223 17.70 5.98 -22.44
C PRO A 223 18.50 7.20 -21.95
N GLY A 224 18.54 7.40 -20.63
CA GLY A 224 19.23 8.53 -20.02
C GLY A 224 18.49 9.88 -20.03
N SER A 225 17.23 9.96 -20.50
CA SER A 225 16.43 11.20 -20.47
C SER A 225 15.91 11.59 -19.09
N GLY A 226 16.22 10.82 -18.04
CA GLY A 226 15.86 11.16 -16.64
C GLY A 226 14.50 10.64 -16.16
N LYS A 227 13.79 9.78 -16.90
CA LYS A 227 12.46 9.25 -16.57
C LYS A 227 12.37 8.70 -15.13
N SER A 228 13.23 7.73 -14.80
CA SER A 228 13.25 7.07 -13.48
C SER A 228 13.70 8.02 -12.37
N MET A 229 14.58 8.97 -12.67
CA MET A 229 15.05 10.01 -11.76
C MET A 229 13.92 10.94 -11.36
N MET A 230 13.09 11.36 -12.32
CA MET A 230 11.92 12.22 -12.07
C MET A 230 10.82 11.46 -11.34
N ALA A 231 10.54 10.20 -11.71
CA ALA A 231 9.53 9.38 -11.05
C ALA A 231 9.82 9.18 -9.53
N LYS A 232 11.09 9.03 -9.14
CA LYS A 232 11.49 8.91 -7.73
C LYS A 232 11.21 10.16 -6.90
N ARG A 233 11.01 11.32 -7.52
CA ARG A 233 10.69 12.59 -6.86
C ARG A 233 9.20 12.82 -6.64
N LEU A 234 8.33 12.02 -7.26
CA LEU A 234 6.88 12.18 -7.14
C LEU A 234 6.35 12.22 -5.70
N PRO A 235 6.84 11.39 -4.74
CA PRO A 235 6.38 11.50 -3.36
C PRO A 235 6.53 12.90 -2.76
N SER A 236 7.50 13.70 -3.21
CA SER A 236 7.75 15.05 -2.70
C SER A 236 6.71 16.10 -3.14
N ILE A 237 5.97 15.84 -4.22
CA ILE A 237 4.94 16.74 -4.74
C ILE A 237 3.51 16.21 -4.55
N LEU A 238 3.34 14.96 -4.13
CA LEU A 238 2.03 14.41 -3.81
C LEU A 238 1.41 15.12 -2.58
N PRO A 239 0.07 15.23 -2.53
CA PRO A 239 -0.59 15.75 -1.34
C PRO A 239 -0.27 14.86 -0.14
N PRO A 240 -0.16 15.41 1.08
CA PRO A 240 0.08 14.61 2.28
C PRO A 240 -1.02 13.57 2.47
N LEU A 241 -0.70 12.47 3.14
CA LEU A 241 -1.71 11.50 3.57
C LEU A 241 -2.67 12.19 4.57
N SER A 242 -3.95 11.87 4.52
CA SER A 242 -4.84 12.08 5.67
C SER A 242 -4.54 11.03 6.75
N LEU A 243 -4.99 11.26 7.97
CA LEU A 243 -4.81 10.29 9.05
C LEU A 243 -5.48 8.93 8.72
N SER A 244 -6.65 8.96 8.08
CA SER A 244 -7.35 7.75 7.64
C SER A 244 -6.58 6.99 6.54
N GLU A 245 -6.07 7.69 5.53
CA GLU A 245 -5.21 7.09 4.51
C GLU A 245 -3.92 6.50 5.11
N ALA A 246 -3.30 7.20 6.06
CA ALA A 246 -2.10 6.74 6.75
C ALA A 246 -2.36 5.46 7.56
N LEU A 247 -3.47 5.39 8.29
CA LEU A 247 -3.88 4.20 9.05
C LEU A 247 -4.15 3.01 8.13
N GLU A 248 -4.91 3.21 7.04
CA GLU A 248 -5.21 2.15 6.07
C GLU A 248 -3.95 1.63 5.40
N THR A 249 -3.06 2.54 4.97
CA THR A 249 -1.78 2.18 4.37
C THR A 249 -0.89 1.42 5.37
N THR A 250 -0.84 1.88 6.63
CA THR A 250 -0.06 1.22 7.68
C THR A 250 -0.60 -0.18 7.99
N LYS A 251 -1.92 -0.39 8.00
CA LYS A 251 -2.52 -1.74 8.15
C LYS A 251 -2.01 -2.71 7.09
N ILE A 252 -1.99 -2.30 5.82
CA ILE A 252 -1.51 -3.14 4.70
C ILE A 252 -0.04 -3.52 4.93
N HIS A 253 0.80 -2.54 5.28
CA HIS A 253 2.23 -2.78 5.52
C HIS A 253 2.50 -3.60 6.78
N SER A 254 1.67 -3.46 7.82
CA SER A 254 1.68 -4.28 9.03
C SER A 254 1.45 -5.77 8.71
N VAL A 255 0.38 -6.06 7.97
CA VAL A 255 0.04 -7.43 7.53
C VAL A 255 1.12 -8.03 6.64
N ALA A 256 1.71 -7.24 5.75
CA ALA A 256 2.82 -7.66 4.90
C ALA A 256 4.11 -7.94 5.71
N GLY A 257 4.22 -7.43 6.94
CA GLY A 257 5.45 -7.47 7.73
C GLY A 257 6.56 -6.60 7.14
N SER A 258 6.19 -5.52 6.44
CA SER A 258 7.12 -4.61 5.76
C SER A 258 7.41 -3.33 6.56
N LEU A 259 6.80 -3.15 7.71
CA LEU A 259 7.11 -2.06 8.63
C LEU A 259 8.48 -2.30 9.30
N LYS A 260 9.28 -1.25 9.39
CA LYS A 260 10.53 -1.31 10.17
C LYS A 260 10.20 -1.30 11.65
N SER A 261 11.01 -2.01 12.45
CA SER A 261 10.87 -1.98 13.90
C SER A 261 10.89 -0.53 14.43
N GLY A 262 9.95 -0.21 15.32
CA GLY A 262 9.78 1.14 15.87
C GLY A 262 9.03 2.12 14.95
N THR A 263 8.60 1.70 13.76
CA THR A 263 7.72 2.53 12.95
C THR A 263 6.33 2.55 13.57
N THR A 264 5.81 3.74 13.82
CA THR A 264 4.45 3.97 14.28
C THR A 264 3.47 4.00 13.10
N LEU A 265 3.41 5.11 12.40
CA LEU A 265 2.50 5.37 11.28
C LEU A 265 3.28 5.69 10.02
N LEU A 266 2.83 5.20 8.87
CA LEU A 266 3.35 5.66 7.59
C LEU A 266 2.83 7.07 7.31
N THR A 267 3.72 8.03 7.32
CA THR A 267 3.41 9.46 7.16
C THR A 267 3.62 9.98 5.74
N THR A 268 4.36 9.21 4.93
CA THR A 268 4.63 9.52 3.53
C THR A 268 3.95 8.51 2.61
N ARG A 269 3.50 8.98 1.44
CA ARG A 269 2.89 8.10 0.43
C ARG A 269 3.90 7.06 -0.04
N PRO A 270 3.55 5.76 -0.06
CA PRO A 270 4.45 4.72 -0.53
C PRO A 270 4.89 4.93 -1.97
N TYR A 271 6.16 4.61 -2.25
CA TYR A 271 6.69 4.53 -3.61
C TYR A 271 7.22 3.12 -3.83
N ARG A 272 6.56 2.36 -4.71
CA ARG A 272 6.93 0.98 -5.03
C ARG A 272 7.42 0.91 -6.47
N SER A 273 8.55 0.26 -6.68
CA SER A 273 9.19 0.13 -7.99
C SER A 273 9.69 -1.30 -8.16
N PRO A 274 8.79 -2.25 -8.45
CA PRO A 274 9.19 -3.63 -8.70
C PRO A 274 9.98 -3.75 -10.00
N HIS A 275 10.93 -4.67 -10.03
CA HIS A 275 11.69 -4.98 -11.24
C HIS A 275 10.80 -5.68 -12.27
N HIS A 276 11.06 -5.53 -13.56
CA HIS A 276 10.25 -6.12 -14.65
C HIS A 276 10.20 -7.66 -14.61
N THR A 277 11.13 -8.34 -13.92
CA THR A 277 11.13 -9.79 -13.72
C THR A 277 10.18 -10.29 -12.63
N ILE A 278 9.43 -9.38 -11.99
CA ILE A 278 8.48 -9.73 -10.93
C ILE A 278 7.46 -10.77 -11.41
N SER A 279 7.10 -11.70 -10.53
CA SER A 279 6.02 -12.65 -10.82
C SER A 279 4.63 -12.03 -10.65
N PRO A 280 3.57 -12.53 -11.34
CA PRO A 280 2.19 -12.05 -11.11
C PRO A 280 1.77 -12.15 -9.65
N VAL A 281 2.17 -13.20 -8.93
CA VAL A 281 1.84 -13.40 -7.51
C VAL A 281 2.53 -12.35 -6.62
N ALA A 282 3.79 -12.02 -6.90
CA ALA A 282 4.50 -10.99 -6.13
C ALA A 282 3.92 -9.59 -6.39
N LEU A 283 3.42 -9.32 -7.61
CA LEU A 283 2.81 -8.04 -7.95
C LEU A 283 1.42 -7.88 -7.32
N VAL A 284 0.53 -8.85 -7.50
CA VAL A 284 -0.88 -8.79 -7.06
C VAL A 284 -1.02 -9.21 -5.60
N GLY A 285 -0.20 -10.12 -5.16
CA GLY A 285 -0.34 -10.80 -3.89
C GLY A 285 -0.83 -12.24 -4.07
N GLY A 286 -0.81 -13.00 -3.00
CA GLY A 286 -1.19 -14.40 -3.02
C GLY A 286 -0.19 -15.26 -2.26
N GLY A 287 -0.01 -16.50 -2.73
CA GLY A 287 0.79 -17.51 -2.04
C GLY A 287 -0.10 -18.56 -1.37
N THR A 288 0.51 -19.47 -0.62
CA THR A 288 -0.21 -20.46 0.19
C THR A 288 -1.06 -19.74 1.25
N TYR A 289 -0.53 -18.63 1.76
CA TYR A 289 -1.19 -17.68 2.65
C TYR A 289 -1.37 -16.37 1.87
N PRO A 290 -2.62 -15.90 1.66
CA PRO A 290 -2.87 -14.66 0.96
C PRO A 290 -2.16 -13.49 1.65
N SER A 291 -1.13 -12.94 1.01
CA SER A 291 -0.43 -11.74 1.48
C SER A 291 -0.51 -10.64 0.42
N PRO A 292 -0.50 -9.36 0.82
CA PRO A 292 -0.57 -8.25 -0.11
C PRO A 292 0.69 -8.21 -0.99
N GLY A 293 0.50 -7.94 -2.29
CA GLY A 293 1.59 -7.74 -3.26
C GLY A 293 2.00 -6.28 -3.40
N GLU A 294 2.93 -6.02 -4.33
CA GLU A 294 3.46 -4.67 -4.59
C GLU A 294 2.37 -3.63 -4.92
N ILE A 295 1.30 -4.04 -5.58
CA ILE A 295 0.16 -3.17 -5.88
C ILE A 295 -0.53 -2.69 -4.60
N SER A 296 -0.80 -3.60 -3.65
CA SER A 296 -1.41 -3.24 -2.36
C SER A 296 -0.43 -2.47 -1.48
N LEU A 297 0.87 -2.78 -1.54
CA LEU A 297 1.90 -2.00 -0.85
C LEU A 297 2.08 -0.59 -1.43
N ALA A 298 1.63 -0.33 -2.67
CA ALA A 298 1.59 1.00 -3.27
C ALA A 298 0.30 1.77 -2.94
N HIS A 299 -0.62 1.20 -2.15
CA HIS A 299 -1.89 1.83 -1.79
C HIS A 299 -1.70 3.24 -1.23
N ASN A 300 -2.52 4.19 -1.68
CA ASN A 300 -2.41 5.62 -1.39
C ASN A 300 -1.08 6.27 -1.81
N GLY A 301 -0.33 5.62 -2.70
CA GLY A 301 0.98 6.06 -3.16
C GLY A 301 1.19 5.88 -4.65
N VAL A 302 2.42 5.55 -5.04
CA VAL A 302 2.88 5.41 -6.42
C VAL A 302 3.37 3.99 -6.67
N LEU A 303 2.89 3.38 -7.75
CA LEU A 303 3.47 2.19 -8.35
C LEU A 303 4.22 2.62 -9.62
N PHE A 304 5.55 2.54 -9.60
CA PHE A 304 6.40 2.87 -10.73
C PHE A 304 6.84 1.60 -11.47
N LEU A 305 6.50 1.50 -12.75
CA LEU A 305 6.93 0.42 -13.63
C LEU A 305 7.89 0.97 -14.67
N ASP A 306 9.18 0.76 -14.43
CA ASP A 306 10.23 1.13 -15.40
C ASP A 306 10.31 0.09 -16.50
N GLU A 307 10.60 0.53 -17.74
CA GLU A 307 10.70 -0.35 -18.91
C GLU A 307 9.43 -1.20 -19.11
N LEU A 308 8.26 -0.57 -19.12
CA LEU A 308 6.95 -1.23 -19.17
C LEU A 308 6.84 -2.37 -20.21
N PRO A 309 7.37 -2.28 -21.47
CA PRO A 309 7.29 -3.36 -22.44
C PRO A 309 8.17 -4.58 -22.11
N GLU A 310 9.04 -4.51 -21.09
CA GLU A 310 9.87 -5.63 -20.67
C GLU A 310 9.20 -6.51 -19.60
N PHE A 311 8.10 -6.04 -19.01
CA PHE A 311 7.29 -6.86 -18.12
C PHE A 311 6.60 -8.00 -18.90
N ASN A 312 6.48 -9.15 -18.26
CA ASN A 312 5.70 -10.25 -18.80
C ASN A 312 4.25 -9.80 -19.05
N ARG A 313 3.69 -10.16 -20.21
CA ARG A 313 2.32 -9.80 -20.61
C ARG A 313 1.29 -10.17 -19.53
N THR A 314 1.43 -11.35 -18.93
CA THR A 314 0.54 -11.81 -17.84
C THR A 314 0.58 -10.86 -16.64
N VAL A 315 1.77 -10.31 -16.30
CA VAL A 315 1.94 -9.33 -15.21
C VAL A 315 1.22 -8.03 -15.53
N LEU A 316 1.27 -7.57 -16.79
CA LEU A 316 0.58 -6.35 -17.22
C LEU A 316 -0.95 -6.54 -17.24
N GLU A 317 -1.44 -7.70 -17.66
CA GLU A 317 -2.88 -7.97 -17.75
C GLU A 317 -3.55 -8.03 -16.35
N VAL A 318 -2.89 -8.58 -15.33
CA VAL A 318 -3.47 -8.65 -13.98
C VAL A 318 -3.60 -7.28 -13.32
N MET A 319 -2.91 -6.24 -13.82
CA MET A 319 -3.05 -4.87 -13.33
C MET A 319 -4.34 -4.18 -13.76
N ARG A 320 -5.05 -4.70 -14.77
CA ARG A 320 -6.23 -4.05 -15.33
C ARG A 320 -7.35 -3.90 -14.31
N GLN A 321 -7.59 -4.94 -13.51
CA GLN A 321 -8.62 -4.92 -12.48
C GLN A 321 -8.30 -3.90 -11.37
N PRO A 322 -7.14 -3.93 -10.69
CA PRO A 322 -6.87 -2.96 -9.63
C PRO A 322 -6.81 -1.50 -10.10
N LEU A 323 -6.50 -1.23 -11.37
CA LEU A 323 -6.57 0.13 -11.94
C LEU A 323 -8.01 0.63 -12.11
N GLU A 324 -9.00 -0.26 -12.24
CA GLU A 324 -10.44 0.08 -12.31
C GLU A 324 -11.09 0.06 -10.93
N ASP A 325 -10.99 -1.11 -10.25
CA ASP A 325 -11.75 -1.40 -9.03
C ASP A 325 -11.08 -0.85 -7.77
N ARG A 326 -9.80 -0.42 -7.84
CA ARG A 326 -8.97 0.07 -6.73
C ARG A 326 -8.87 -0.92 -5.57
N GLN A 327 -9.08 -2.18 -5.87
CA GLN A 327 -8.96 -3.30 -4.95
C GLN A 327 -8.46 -4.54 -5.68
N ILE A 328 -7.87 -5.44 -4.93
CA ILE A 328 -7.42 -6.75 -5.41
C ILE A 328 -8.20 -7.80 -4.65
N THR A 329 -8.87 -8.68 -5.37
CA THR A 329 -9.51 -9.86 -4.82
C THR A 329 -8.64 -11.08 -5.06
N ILE A 330 -8.10 -11.66 -3.99
CA ILE A 330 -7.36 -12.93 -4.04
C ILE A 330 -8.32 -14.03 -3.63
N SER A 331 -8.76 -14.82 -4.62
CA SER A 331 -9.65 -15.95 -4.40
C SER A 331 -8.87 -17.26 -4.44
N ARG A 332 -9.04 -18.08 -3.41
CA ARG A 332 -8.51 -19.45 -3.30
C ARG A 332 -9.65 -20.39 -2.89
N ALA A 333 -9.46 -21.69 -3.05
CA ALA A 333 -10.51 -22.69 -2.81
C ALA A 333 -11.20 -22.58 -1.41
N LYS A 334 -10.49 -22.01 -0.41
CA LYS A 334 -10.99 -21.88 0.96
C LYS A 334 -11.16 -20.43 1.44
N TYR A 335 -10.64 -19.44 0.71
CA TYR A 335 -10.59 -18.03 1.16
C TYR A 335 -10.77 -17.09 0.00
N THR A 336 -11.52 -16.03 0.21
CA THR A 336 -11.53 -14.84 -0.64
C THR A 336 -11.15 -13.65 0.22
N THR A 337 -10.11 -12.95 -0.16
CA THR A 337 -9.58 -11.81 0.59
C THR A 337 -9.45 -10.61 -0.34
N ASN A 338 -9.92 -9.46 0.12
CA ASN A 338 -9.79 -8.20 -0.59
C ASN A 338 -8.68 -7.33 0.04
N TYR A 339 -7.84 -6.77 -0.82
CA TYR A 339 -6.83 -5.80 -0.43
C TYR A 339 -7.09 -4.47 -1.13
N PRO A 340 -7.04 -3.34 -0.43
CA PRO A 340 -7.09 -2.03 -1.06
C PRO A 340 -5.91 -1.84 -2.04
N ALA A 341 -6.17 -1.19 -3.17
CA ALA A 341 -5.21 -1.00 -4.25
C ALA A 341 -5.40 0.35 -4.96
N SER A 342 -5.70 1.41 -4.21
CA SER A 342 -5.81 2.76 -4.74
C SER A 342 -4.43 3.38 -4.87
N PHE A 343 -3.82 3.28 -6.03
CA PHE A 343 -2.48 3.80 -6.32
C PHE A 343 -2.48 4.64 -7.61
N MET A 344 -1.48 5.47 -7.76
CA MET A 344 -1.15 6.17 -9.00
C MET A 344 -0.13 5.33 -9.79
N LEU A 345 -0.50 4.88 -10.99
CA LEU A 345 0.43 4.20 -11.89
C LEU A 345 1.31 5.23 -12.58
N VAL A 346 2.61 5.07 -12.44
CA VAL A 346 3.62 5.77 -13.23
C VAL A 346 4.38 4.73 -14.02
N ALA A 347 4.33 4.81 -15.33
CA ALA A 347 5.04 3.89 -16.21
C ALA A 347 6.14 4.64 -16.98
N SER A 348 7.22 3.96 -17.30
CA SER A 348 8.21 4.48 -18.24
C SER A 348 8.50 3.48 -19.34
N MET A 349 8.83 3.98 -20.53
CA MET A 349 9.28 3.15 -21.63
C MET A 349 10.20 3.90 -22.58
N ASN A 350 10.95 3.15 -23.36
CA ASN A 350 11.65 3.70 -24.51
C ASN A 350 10.73 3.78 -25.74
N PRO A 351 10.96 4.66 -26.71
CA PRO A 351 10.12 4.77 -27.90
C PRO A 351 10.23 3.58 -28.86
N CYS A 352 11.28 2.78 -28.74
CA CYS A 352 11.54 1.58 -29.56
C CYS A 352 12.58 0.69 -28.88
N PRO A 353 12.86 -0.53 -29.38
CA PRO A 353 13.88 -1.41 -28.77
C PRO A 353 15.28 -0.81 -28.65
N CYS A 354 15.74 -0.01 -29.64
CA CYS A 354 17.03 0.66 -29.53
C CYS A 354 16.99 1.95 -28.69
N GLY A 355 15.79 2.49 -28.41
CA GLY A 355 15.58 3.66 -27.58
C GLY A 355 15.70 5.01 -28.29
N TYR A 356 15.99 5.06 -29.59
CA TYR A 356 16.33 6.31 -30.28
C TYR A 356 15.33 6.74 -31.36
N TYR A 357 14.14 6.16 -31.41
CA TYR A 357 13.11 6.64 -32.35
C TYR A 357 12.65 8.05 -31.93
N GLY A 358 12.70 8.99 -32.89
CA GLY A 358 12.41 10.40 -32.63
C GLY A 358 13.53 11.20 -31.93
N HIS A 359 14.69 10.58 -31.67
CA HIS A 359 15.81 11.27 -31.01
C HIS A 359 16.45 12.32 -31.94
N PRO A 360 16.70 13.56 -31.49
CA PRO A 360 17.17 14.64 -32.37
C PRO A 360 18.59 14.42 -32.96
N SER A 361 19.47 13.69 -32.26
CA SER A 361 20.88 13.54 -32.68
C SER A 361 21.33 12.09 -32.92
N LYS A 362 20.53 11.10 -32.56
CA LYS A 362 20.87 9.66 -32.72
C LYS A 362 19.85 8.97 -33.61
N PRO A 363 20.26 8.35 -34.74
CA PRO A 363 19.33 7.66 -35.62
C PRO A 363 18.79 6.36 -35.01
N CYS A 364 17.52 6.10 -35.19
CA CYS A 364 16.90 4.83 -34.83
C CYS A 364 17.27 3.77 -35.86
N VAL A 365 17.74 2.60 -35.39
CA VAL A 365 18.13 1.46 -36.26
C VAL A 365 17.02 0.38 -36.34
N CYS A 366 15.89 0.55 -35.66
CA CYS A 366 14.80 -0.40 -35.63
C CYS A 366 13.95 -0.33 -36.89
N THR A 367 13.60 -1.48 -37.46
CA THR A 367 12.59 -1.56 -38.52
C THR A 367 11.20 -1.21 -38.01
N ALA A 368 10.27 -0.86 -38.92
CA ALA A 368 8.88 -0.60 -38.54
C ALA A 368 8.24 -1.78 -37.82
N TYR A 369 8.50 -3.01 -38.29
CA TYR A 369 8.03 -4.24 -37.65
C TYR A 369 8.55 -4.42 -36.21
N GLN A 370 9.83 -4.16 -35.96
CA GLN A 370 10.42 -4.25 -34.63
C GLN A 370 9.79 -3.23 -33.67
N ARG A 371 9.54 -2.00 -34.14
CA ARG A 371 8.86 -0.98 -33.34
C ARG A 371 7.45 -1.38 -32.99
N GLN A 372 6.66 -1.81 -33.98
CA GLN A 372 5.29 -2.26 -33.79
C GLN A 372 5.22 -3.47 -32.84
N HIS A 373 6.10 -4.45 -33.01
CA HIS A 373 6.17 -5.61 -32.12
C HIS A 373 6.52 -5.20 -30.68
N TYR A 374 7.41 -4.25 -30.47
CA TYR A 374 7.77 -3.75 -29.15
C TYR A 374 6.59 -3.03 -28.49
N LEU A 375 5.88 -2.19 -29.20
CA LEU A 375 4.72 -1.46 -28.69
C LEU A 375 3.52 -2.38 -28.43
N SER A 376 3.33 -3.44 -29.24
CA SER A 376 2.23 -4.40 -29.08
C SER A 376 2.35 -5.28 -27.84
N LYS A 377 3.49 -5.25 -27.12
CA LYS A 377 3.63 -5.88 -25.80
C LYS A 377 2.70 -5.26 -24.76
N ILE A 378 2.36 -3.98 -24.93
CA ILE A 378 1.41 -3.27 -24.07
C ILE A 378 0.04 -3.37 -24.72
N SER A 379 -0.94 -3.93 -24.00
CA SER A 379 -2.30 -4.07 -24.54
C SER A 379 -3.02 -2.73 -24.61
N GLY A 380 -3.87 -2.54 -25.65
CA GLY A 380 -4.73 -1.37 -25.77
C GLY A 380 -5.55 -1.08 -24.49
N PRO A 381 -6.21 -2.09 -23.90
CA PRO A 381 -6.94 -1.89 -22.65
C PRO A 381 -6.10 -1.41 -21.46
N LEU A 382 -4.80 -1.68 -21.40
CA LEU A 382 -3.91 -1.12 -20.37
C LEU A 382 -3.56 0.36 -20.71
N LEU A 383 -3.25 0.65 -21.97
CA LEU A 383 -3.02 2.01 -22.45
C LEU A 383 -4.23 2.92 -22.20
N ASP A 384 -5.42 2.39 -22.43
CA ASP A 384 -6.68 3.10 -22.14
C ASP A 384 -6.81 3.52 -20.66
N ARG A 385 -6.08 2.90 -19.72
CA ARG A 385 -6.08 3.24 -18.30
C ARG A 385 -5.01 4.21 -17.87
N ILE A 386 -4.19 4.67 -18.82
CA ILE A 386 -3.19 5.71 -18.62
C ILE A 386 -3.79 7.02 -19.10
N ASP A 387 -3.88 8.00 -18.20
CA ASP A 387 -4.56 9.27 -18.49
C ASP A 387 -3.67 10.26 -19.25
N LEU A 388 -2.38 10.33 -18.83
CA LEU A 388 -1.38 11.20 -19.43
C LEU A 388 -0.26 10.38 -20.07
N GLN A 389 0.13 10.79 -21.27
CA GLN A 389 1.28 10.25 -22.00
C GLN A 389 2.19 11.41 -22.36
N ILE A 390 3.43 11.39 -21.91
CA ILE A 390 4.36 12.51 -22.11
C ILE A 390 5.68 12.04 -22.71
N GLU A 391 6.14 12.75 -23.72
CA GLU A 391 7.45 12.54 -24.31
C GLU A 391 8.52 13.29 -23.50
N VAL A 392 9.53 12.54 -23.04
CA VAL A 392 10.66 13.06 -22.28
C VAL A 392 11.83 13.26 -23.21
N GLN A 393 12.08 14.50 -23.59
CA GLN A 393 13.19 14.87 -24.45
C GLN A 393 14.54 14.79 -23.71
N PRO A 394 15.64 14.49 -24.40
CA PRO A 394 16.97 14.61 -23.79
C PRO A 394 17.25 16.07 -23.40
N VAL A 395 17.81 16.28 -22.23
CA VAL A 395 18.22 17.62 -21.76
C VAL A 395 19.45 18.10 -22.53
N ASN A 396 19.42 19.35 -23.02
CA ASN A 396 20.53 19.94 -23.73
C ASN A 396 21.69 20.25 -22.79
N PHE A 397 22.93 20.31 -23.34
CA PHE A 397 24.13 20.59 -22.55
C PHE A 397 24.05 21.94 -21.81
N ASP A 398 23.51 22.97 -22.45
CA ASP A 398 23.36 24.30 -21.87
C ASP A 398 22.40 24.31 -20.67
N GLU A 399 21.31 23.53 -20.73
CA GLU A 399 20.39 23.33 -19.62
C GLU A 399 21.04 22.57 -18.45
N LEU A 400 21.87 21.56 -18.77
CA LEU A 400 22.63 20.81 -17.75
C LEU A 400 23.70 21.67 -17.08
N ALA A 401 24.37 22.52 -17.86
CA ALA A 401 25.40 23.44 -17.37
C ALA A 401 24.82 24.61 -16.56
N ASN A 402 23.54 24.89 -16.71
CA ASN A 402 22.87 25.96 -15.98
C ASN A 402 22.85 25.65 -14.48
N ARG A 403 23.43 26.55 -13.66
CA ARG A 403 23.51 26.41 -12.20
C ARG A 403 22.25 26.87 -11.46
N THR A 404 21.30 27.51 -12.13
CA THR A 404 20.03 27.91 -11.49
C THR A 404 19.26 26.66 -11.08
N PRO A 405 18.81 26.54 -9.81
CA PRO A 405 17.93 25.46 -9.39
C PRO A 405 16.61 25.50 -10.20
N GLY A 406 16.05 24.34 -10.45
CA GLY A 406 14.68 24.26 -10.97
C GLY A 406 13.64 24.67 -9.93
N GLU A 407 12.36 24.58 -10.27
CA GLU A 407 11.29 24.81 -9.32
C GLU A 407 11.32 23.77 -8.19
N SER A 408 11.15 24.21 -6.93
CA SER A 408 11.21 23.32 -5.77
C SER A 408 9.97 22.41 -5.68
N SER A 409 10.15 21.22 -5.13
CA SER A 409 9.04 20.31 -4.83
C SER A 409 7.99 20.96 -3.93
N GLU A 410 8.37 21.83 -3.01
CA GLU A 410 7.45 22.53 -2.13
C GLU A 410 6.51 23.47 -2.90
N ALA A 411 7.03 24.21 -3.88
CA ALA A 411 6.22 25.11 -4.70
C ALA A 411 5.18 24.34 -5.53
N ILE A 412 5.60 23.25 -6.17
CA ILE A 412 4.70 22.38 -6.93
C ILE A 412 3.67 21.75 -6.00
N ARG A 413 4.10 21.18 -4.86
CA ARG A 413 3.21 20.54 -3.89
C ARG A 413 2.15 21.50 -3.35
N ARG A 414 2.47 22.77 -3.14
CA ARG A 414 1.51 23.78 -2.67
C ARG A 414 0.34 23.92 -3.66
N ARG A 415 0.60 24.00 -4.97
CA ARG A 415 -0.45 24.07 -6.00
C ARG A 415 -1.25 22.78 -6.07
N VAL A 416 -0.58 21.61 -5.98
CA VAL A 416 -1.22 20.31 -5.95
C VAL A 416 -2.17 20.17 -4.75
N VAL A 417 -1.75 20.61 -3.55
CA VAL A 417 -2.58 20.59 -2.34
C VAL A 417 -3.79 21.51 -2.47
N GLN A 418 -3.62 22.70 -3.05
CA GLN A 418 -4.73 23.63 -3.30
C GLN A 418 -5.79 23.02 -4.24
N ALA A 419 -5.36 22.45 -5.37
CA ALA A 419 -6.27 21.76 -6.28
C ALA A 419 -6.96 20.56 -5.61
N ARG A 420 -6.26 19.80 -4.77
CA ARG A 420 -6.82 18.67 -4.04
C ARG A 420 -7.84 19.12 -2.98
N ALA A 421 -7.64 20.27 -2.36
CA ALA A 421 -8.62 20.85 -1.43
C ALA A 421 -9.95 21.19 -2.13
N ILE A 422 -9.91 21.71 -3.36
CA ILE A 422 -11.10 21.96 -4.18
C ILE A 422 -11.82 20.63 -4.47
N GLN A 423 -11.08 19.58 -4.83
CA GLN A 423 -11.65 18.27 -5.10
C GLN A 423 -12.26 17.65 -3.84
N SER A 424 -11.62 17.78 -2.70
CA SER A 424 -12.14 17.28 -1.42
C SER A 424 -13.48 17.93 -1.04
N LEU A 425 -13.64 19.22 -1.32
CA LEU A 425 -14.92 19.90 -1.14
C LEU A 425 -15.98 19.43 -2.14
N ARG A 426 -15.60 19.22 -3.41
CA ARG A 426 -16.47 18.72 -4.49
C ARG A 426 -17.03 17.35 -4.18
N PHE A 427 -16.21 16.45 -3.63
CA PHE A 427 -16.55 15.05 -3.41
C PHE A 427 -16.90 14.70 -1.96
N LYS A 428 -17.11 15.71 -1.13
CA LYS A 428 -17.34 15.54 0.32
C LYS A 428 -18.51 14.57 0.63
N ASP A 429 -19.54 14.54 -0.23
CA ASP A 429 -20.73 13.70 -0.09
C ASP A 429 -20.68 12.43 -0.99
N SER A 430 -19.50 12.11 -1.53
CA SER A 430 -19.28 10.99 -2.44
C SER A 430 -18.26 10.00 -1.84
N PRO A 431 -18.69 9.02 -1.02
CA PRO A 431 -17.78 8.11 -0.35
C PRO A 431 -16.92 7.33 -1.37
N GLY A 432 -15.62 7.20 -1.06
CA GLY A 432 -14.65 6.49 -1.89
C GLY A 432 -14.10 7.28 -3.09
N ILE A 433 -14.52 8.54 -3.29
CA ILE A 433 -14.02 9.42 -4.35
C ILE A 433 -13.23 10.56 -3.72
N HIS A 434 -11.92 10.61 -3.99
CA HIS A 434 -11.00 11.56 -3.38
C HIS A 434 -10.28 12.46 -4.40
N SER A 435 -10.44 12.17 -5.71
CA SER A 435 -9.75 12.90 -6.77
C SER A 435 -10.50 12.82 -8.11
N ASN A 436 -10.17 13.74 -9.02
CA ASN A 436 -10.84 13.81 -10.32
C ASN A 436 -10.67 12.54 -11.17
N ALA A 437 -9.55 11.83 -11.06
CA ALA A 437 -9.36 10.56 -11.77
C ALA A 437 -10.38 9.50 -11.36
N GLN A 438 -10.98 9.64 -10.17
CA GLN A 438 -11.97 8.70 -9.62
C GLN A 438 -13.41 9.03 -9.98
N MET A 439 -13.69 10.17 -10.63
CA MET A 439 -15.05 10.54 -11.03
C MET A 439 -15.71 9.44 -11.86
N THR A 440 -16.98 9.17 -11.57
CA THR A 440 -17.83 8.36 -12.43
C THR A 440 -18.21 9.16 -13.69
N THR A 441 -18.73 8.49 -14.75
CA THR A 441 -19.18 9.16 -15.96
C THR A 441 -20.25 10.23 -15.66
N SER A 442 -21.16 9.99 -14.73
CA SER A 442 -22.18 10.97 -14.33
C SER A 442 -21.53 12.21 -13.67
N MET A 443 -20.50 12.03 -12.87
CA MET A 443 -19.75 13.14 -12.26
C MET A 443 -18.92 13.91 -13.27
N VAL A 444 -18.38 13.24 -14.29
CA VAL A 444 -17.70 13.92 -15.41
C VAL A 444 -18.64 14.87 -16.10
N HIS A 445 -19.85 14.45 -16.44
CA HIS A 445 -20.88 15.33 -17.01
C HIS A 445 -21.28 16.48 -16.07
N GLN A 446 -21.31 16.25 -14.78
CA GLN A 446 -21.69 17.28 -13.80
C GLN A 446 -20.60 18.32 -13.55
N TYR A 447 -19.31 17.90 -13.46
CA TYR A 447 -18.23 18.74 -12.96
C TYR A 447 -17.17 19.12 -14.01
N ALA A 448 -17.14 18.43 -15.15
CA ALA A 448 -16.11 18.59 -16.17
C ALA A 448 -16.66 18.96 -17.55
N GLU A 449 -17.91 19.45 -17.62
CA GLU A 449 -18.50 19.91 -18.86
C GLU A 449 -17.73 21.14 -19.39
N PRO A 450 -17.20 21.10 -20.64
CA PRO A 450 -16.44 22.20 -21.19
C PRO A 450 -17.38 23.29 -21.74
N ASP A 451 -16.81 24.48 -21.96
CA ASP A 451 -17.48 25.52 -22.73
C ASP A 451 -17.69 25.08 -24.21
N ALA A 452 -18.48 25.84 -24.96
CA ALA A 452 -18.84 25.50 -26.35
C ALA A 452 -17.59 25.37 -27.27
N GLU A 453 -16.59 26.23 -27.10
CA GLU A 453 -15.33 26.16 -27.83
C GLU A 453 -14.52 24.90 -27.44
N GLY A 454 -14.42 24.59 -26.15
CA GLY A 454 -13.76 23.39 -25.67
C GLY A 454 -14.44 22.10 -26.15
N LEU A 455 -15.78 22.10 -26.25
CA LEU A 455 -16.51 20.96 -26.77
C LEU A 455 -16.22 20.74 -28.27
N GLU A 456 -16.11 21.81 -29.06
CA GLU A 456 -15.74 21.72 -30.47
C GLU A 456 -14.31 21.25 -30.67
N LEU A 457 -13.36 21.77 -29.88
CA LEU A 457 -11.97 21.28 -29.85
C LEU A 457 -11.89 19.78 -29.53
N LEU A 458 -12.63 19.33 -28.52
CA LEU A 458 -12.66 17.95 -28.12
C LEU A 458 -13.25 17.03 -29.20
N ARG A 459 -14.36 17.46 -29.86
CA ARG A 459 -14.95 16.75 -30.99
C ARG A 459 -13.94 16.58 -32.12
N ASN A 460 -13.29 17.67 -32.53
CA ASN A 460 -12.28 17.66 -33.59
C ASN A 460 -11.11 16.74 -33.27
N ALA A 461 -10.66 16.72 -32.00
CA ALA A 461 -9.58 15.85 -31.56
C ALA A 461 -9.97 14.35 -31.62
N ILE A 462 -11.16 14.00 -31.15
CA ILE A 462 -11.68 12.64 -31.18
C ILE A 462 -11.78 12.09 -32.59
N GLU A 463 -12.37 12.89 -33.51
CA GLU A 463 -12.53 12.51 -34.91
C GLU A 463 -11.19 12.37 -35.64
N ARG A 464 -10.26 13.33 -35.45
CA ARG A 464 -8.95 13.31 -36.13
C ARG A 464 -8.00 12.24 -35.60
N MET A 465 -8.08 11.92 -34.31
CA MET A 465 -7.19 10.97 -33.64
C MET A 465 -7.83 9.59 -33.49
N ASN A 466 -9.09 9.41 -33.96
CA ASN A 466 -9.86 8.17 -33.83
C ASN A 466 -9.87 7.62 -32.40
N MET A 467 -10.12 8.49 -31.42
CA MET A 467 -10.09 8.16 -30.00
C MET A 467 -11.34 7.41 -29.56
N SER A 468 -11.19 6.55 -28.54
CA SER A 468 -12.30 5.81 -27.93
C SER A 468 -13.17 6.71 -27.03
N ALA A 469 -14.43 6.30 -26.77
CA ALA A 469 -15.29 6.97 -25.80
C ALA A 469 -14.65 7.07 -24.38
N ARG A 470 -13.80 6.12 -24.02
CA ARG A 470 -13.04 6.16 -22.75
C ARG A 470 -12.01 7.29 -22.74
N ALA A 471 -11.40 7.58 -23.88
CA ALA A 471 -10.46 8.71 -24.02
C ALA A 471 -11.19 10.06 -23.80
N TYR A 472 -12.43 10.18 -24.24
CA TYR A 472 -13.28 11.36 -24.01
C TYR A 472 -13.40 11.66 -22.49
N ASP A 473 -13.88 10.70 -21.70
CA ASP A 473 -14.04 10.88 -20.25
C ASP A 473 -12.70 11.23 -19.57
N ARG A 474 -11.59 10.62 -20.03
CA ARG A 474 -10.25 10.88 -19.46
C ARG A 474 -9.76 12.28 -19.75
N ILE A 475 -9.90 12.75 -20.97
CA ILE A 475 -9.55 14.14 -21.34
C ILE A 475 -10.31 15.12 -20.45
N LEU A 476 -11.62 14.89 -20.23
CA LEU A 476 -12.44 15.73 -19.37
C LEU A 476 -11.98 15.70 -17.89
N LYS A 477 -11.64 14.52 -17.35
CA LYS A 477 -11.08 14.40 -15.99
C LYS A 477 -9.77 15.16 -15.83
N VAL A 478 -8.88 15.06 -16.82
CA VAL A 478 -7.60 15.78 -16.84
C VAL A 478 -7.83 17.27 -16.98
N ALA A 479 -8.71 17.72 -17.90
CA ALA A 479 -9.07 19.12 -18.09
C ALA A 479 -9.68 19.73 -16.82
N ARG A 480 -10.54 18.99 -16.11
CA ARG A 480 -11.06 19.43 -14.80
C ARG A 480 -9.94 19.61 -13.77
N THR A 481 -8.93 18.74 -13.77
CA THR A 481 -7.78 18.87 -12.89
C THR A 481 -6.93 20.10 -13.22
N ILE A 482 -6.70 20.36 -14.49
CA ILE A 482 -6.00 21.57 -14.95
C ILE A 482 -6.76 22.83 -14.51
N ALA A 483 -8.07 22.85 -14.69
CA ALA A 483 -8.92 23.95 -14.24
C ALA A 483 -8.89 24.12 -12.70
N ASP A 484 -8.83 23.04 -11.91
CA ASP A 484 -8.67 23.10 -10.46
C ASP A 484 -7.30 23.69 -10.05
N LEU A 485 -6.22 23.36 -10.77
CA LEU A 485 -4.90 23.94 -10.57
C LEU A 485 -4.85 25.44 -10.87
N GLU A 486 -5.65 25.92 -11.81
CA GLU A 486 -5.80 27.33 -12.13
C GLU A 486 -6.84 28.06 -11.24
N GLY A 487 -7.55 27.32 -10.39
CA GLY A 487 -8.63 27.87 -9.56
C GLY A 487 -9.89 28.24 -10.38
N SER A 488 -10.03 27.71 -11.59
CA SER A 488 -11.17 27.98 -12.47
C SER A 488 -12.39 27.15 -12.08
N ILE A 489 -13.56 27.80 -11.98
CA ILE A 489 -14.83 27.14 -11.69
C ILE A 489 -15.28 26.25 -12.87
N SER A 490 -15.12 26.75 -14.10
CA SER A 490 -15.52 26.06 -15.34
C SER A 490 -14.33 25.48 -16.09
N VAL A 491 -14.56 24.42 -16.86
CA VAL A 491 -13.58 23.89 -17.81
C VAL A 491 -13.67 24.69 -19.10
N ARG A 492 -12.56 25.36 -19.46
CA ARG A 492 -12.46 26.21 -20.65
C ARG A 492 -11.70 25.50 -21.76
N SER A 493 -11.77 26.06 -22.96
CA SER A 493 -11.07 25.58 -24.18
C SER A 493 -9.56 25.36 -23.95
N GLN A 494 -8.88 26.27 -23.23
CA GLN A 494 -7.46 26.12 -22.90
C GLN A 494 -7.15 24.86 -22.05
N HIS A 495 -8.02 24.50 -21.11
CA HIS A 495 -7.84 23.29 -20.28
C HIS A 495 -8.02 22.02 -21.12
N ILE A 496 -8.96 22.04 -22.06
CA ILE A 496 -9.18 20.95 -23.02
C ILE A 496 -7.97 20.81 -23.95
N MET A 497 -7.42 21.92 -24.44
CA MET A 497 -6.25 21.92 -25.33
C MET A 497 -5.03 21.30 -24.63
N GLU A 498 -4.74 21.70 -23.38
CA GLU A 498 -3.64 21.11 -22.59
C GLU A 498 -3.89 19.60 -22.34
N ALA A 499 -5.12 19.21 -21.98
CA ALA A 499 -5.47 17.80 -21.72
C ALA A 499 -5.34 16.92 -22.99
N ILE A 500 -5.74 17.41 -24.17
CA ILE A 500 -5.54 16.72 -25.44
C ILE A 500 -4.04 16.56 -25.73
N GLY A 501 -3.22 17.57 -25.38
CA GLY A 501 -1.77 17.53 -25.53
C GLY A 501 -1.11 16.33 -24.84
N TYR A 502 -1.67 15.87 -23.75
CA TYR A 502 -1.19 14.68 -23.02
C TYR A 502 -1.60 13.33 -23.65
N ARG A 503 -2.36 13.34 -24.75
CA ARG A 503 -2.80 12.13 -25.46
C ARG A 503 -2.36 12.10 -26.94
N THR A 504 -1.46 12.95 -27.34
CA THR A 504 -0.98 13.02 -28.73
C THR A 504 -0.30 11.74 -29.22
N LEU A 505 0.16 10.87 -28.32
CA LEU A 505 0.78 9.58 -28.63
C LEU A 505 -0.25 8.46 -28.92
N ASP A 506 -1.54 8.70 -28.67
CA ASP A 506 -2.64 7.76 -29.04
C ASP A 506 -2.90 7.75 -30.56
N ARG A 507 -2.22 8.60 -31.33
CA ARG A 507 -2.36 8.59 -32.79
C ARG A 507 -2.02 7.19 -33.32
N SER A 508 -2.85 6.73 -34.25
CA SER A 508 -2.77 5.42 -34.91
C SER A 508 -1.38 5.05 -35.49
N ASN A 509 -0.48 6.02 -35.60
CA ASN A 509 0.88 5.86 -36.11
C ASN A 509 1.95 5.61 -35.03
N TYR A 510 1.65 5.72 -33.74
CA TYR A 510 2.62 5.53 -32.68
C TYR A 510 2.48 4.13 -32.01
N PHE A 511 1.24 3.72 -31.73
CA PHE A 511 0.95 2.45 -31.07
C PHE A 511 0.29 1.39 -31.99
N GLY A 512 -0.05 1.69 -33.25
CA GLY A 512 -0.75 0.73 -34.11
C GLY A 512 -0.38 0.80 -35.55
#